data_64998fd56014ef5925b7a205946be5a0
#
_entry.id   64998fd56014ef5925b7a205946be5a0
#
_cell.length_a   1.000
_cell.length_b   1.000
_cell.length_c   1.000
_cell.angle_alpha   90.00
_cell.angle_beta   90.00
_cell.angle_gamma   90.00
#
_symmetry.space_group_name_H-M   'P 1'
#
loop_
_entity.id
_entity.type
_entity.pdbx_description
1 polymer ?
#
loop_
_entity_poly.entity_id
_entity_poly.type
_entity_poly.pdbx_seq_one_letter_code
_entity_poly.pdbx_strand_id
1 'polypeptide(L)'
;MEIGGAACGLGLAGLLEAQAKSAPKGTSGKDTSVIFVWMPGGPPHMEMYDLKPEAPKEYRGDFMPIKTNVPGMEVCELFPRHAKCADKFNIIRSIHHEFADHGGGHKRFLTGRKPATPTGTVNNTPCVGSMASDMLDNKRDTKGLPNYVVLGNGRVNSVDTFAFGSAYLGSHTHPFRVSADPSLPNFKVDNVTLDRAMTDRLGDRNTLLNGFDNLRRDVDASGLLGSMDIFNRKAMEMMTSPAVREAFDLKQEKDAVRERFAMHPWGQQAILARRLVERGVPWVTVVMENPYGVGGIPWLKSGVYNWDSHAVNCHIFEDAKVRFPLYDQVITAMIEDLYARGLDKRVLLVVTGEFGRTPRITHRDGTKTKVSQPGRDHWPRAMSMLVSGGGMRTGQVIGATNKKGEE
;
A
#
# COMPACT_ATOMS: atom_id res chain seq x y z
N MET A 1 10.72 50.31 23.59
CA MET A 1 9.47 50.43 22.84
C MET A 1 8.96 49.02 22.61
N GLU A 2 8.20 48.52 23.63
CA GLU A 2 7.53 47.22 23.56
C GLU A 2 6.29 47.35 22.69
N ILE A 3 6.20 46.65 21.62
CA ILE A 3 4.98 46.57 20.82
C ILE A 3 4.44 45.13 20.88
N GLY A 4 3.42 44.96 21.74
CA GLY A 4 2.17 44.30 21.40
C GLY A 4 2.23 42.80 21.06
N GLY A 5 2.50 41.97 22.03
CA GLY A 5 2.18 40.55 21.99
C GLY A 5 0.77 40.24 22.55
N ALA A 6 -0.27 40.87 22.01
CA ALA A 6 -1.64 40.58 22.39
C ALA A 6 -2.54 40.41 21.16
N ALA A 7 -2.19 39.44 20.31
CA ALA A 7 -3.11 38.97 19.29
C ALA A 7 -2.91 37.46 19.11
N CYS A 8 -3.95 36.71 19.45
CA CYS A 8 -4.12 35.29 19.33
C CYS A 8 -3.42 34.43 20.40
N GLY A 9 -4.01 34.39 21.59
CA GLY A 9 -3.71 33.48 22.70
C GLY A 9 -4.02 31.99 22.40
N LEU A 10 -3.58 31.48 21.25
CA LEU A 10 -3.58 30.06 20.94
C LEU A 10 -2.16 29.56 21.06
N GLY A 11 -1.73 29.26 22.29
CA GLY A 11 -0.59 28.40 22.50
C GLY A 11 -0.80 27.06 21.82
N LEU A 12 0.24 26.26 21.64
CA LEU A 12 0.16 24.91 21.03
C LEU A 12 -0.97 24.07 21.64
N ALA A 13 -1.21 24.20 22.98
CA ALA A 13 -2.31 23.54 23.67
C ALA A 13 -3.68 24.04 23.17
N GLY A 14 -3.86 25.34 22.99
CA GLY A 14 -5.11 25.92 22.47
C GLY A 14 -5.35 25.58 21.00
N LEU A 15 -4.27 25.47 20.19
CA LEU A 15 -4.36 25.02 18.80
C LEU A 15 -4.77 23.54 18.72
N LEU A 16 -4.18 22.69 19.55
CA LEU A 16 -4.53 21.26 19.64
C LEU A 16 -5.96 21.06 20.15
N GLU A 17 -6.39 21.88 21.12
CA GLU A 17 -7.77 21.87 21.62
C GLU A 17 -8.78 22.36 20.57
N ALA A 18 -8.44 23.41 19.81
CA ALA A 18 -9.25 23.89 18.69
C ALA A 18 -9.32 22.85 17.56
N GLN A 19 -8.23 22.17 17.25
CA GLN A 19 -8.21 21.05 16.29
C GLN A 19 -9.05 19.85 16.78
N ALA A 20 -8.98 19.53 18.07
CA ALA A 20 -9.80 18.46 18.66
C ALA A 20 -11.30 18.82 18.67
N LYS A 21 -11.65 20.12 18.86
CA LYS A 21 -13.02 20.61 18.81
C LYS A 21 -13.57 20.78 17.40
N SER A 22 -12.71 21.03 16.41
CA SER A 22 -13.07 21.14 14.99
C SER A 22 -13.07 19.81 14.25
N ALA A 23 -12.57 18.74 14.86
CA ALA A 23 -12.70 17.39 14.32
C ALA A 23 -14.19 17.06 14.16
N PRO A 24 -14.63 16.54 13.00
CA PRO A 24 -16.01 16.16 12.82
C PRO A 24 -16.43 15.19 13.92
N LYS A 25 -17.47 15.53 14.66
CA LYS A 25 -18.08 14.61 15.64
C LYS A 25 -18.58 13.40 14.84
N GLY A 26 -17.84 12.29 14.84
CA GLY A 26 -18.32 11.06 14.21
C GLY A 26 -17.33 10.00 13.81
N THR A 27 -16.03 10.26 13.76
CA THR A 27 -15.05 9.16 13.54
C THR A 27 -14.01 9.23 14.66
N SER A 28 -14.15 8.35 15.64
CA SER A 28 -13.01 8.06 16.51
C SER A 28 -11.91 7.50 15.62
N GLY A 29 -10.65 7.88 15.83
CA GLY A 29 -9.51 7.30 15.07
C GLY A 29 -9.45 5.77 15.11
N LYS A 30 -10.25 5.15 16.00
CA LYS A 30 -10.46 3.71 16.11
C LYS A 30 -11.20 3.11 14.92
N ASP A 31 -11.95 3.91 14.15
CA ASP A 31 -12.76 3.44 13.01
C ASP A 31 -12.10 3.68 11.66
N THR A 32 -10.94 4.34 11.62
CA THR A 32 -10.19 4.59 10.40
C THR A 32 -9.46 3.32 9.94
N SER A 33 -9.62 2.97 8.68
CA SER A 33 -8.86 1.92 8.01
C SER A 33 -7.91 2.50 6.97
N VAL A 34 -6.86 1.77 6.65
CA VAL A 34 -5.88 2.17 5.62
C VAL A 34 -5.83 1.12 4.52
N ILE A 35 -5.94 1.57 3.27
CA ILE A 35 -5.52 0.81 2.09
C ILE A 35 -4.17 1.40 1.66
N PHE A 36 -3.14 0.60 1.76
CA PHE A 36 -1.77 0.98 1.43
C PHE A 36 -1.34 0.29 0.15
N VAL A 37 -1.33 1.02 -0.97
CA VAL A 37 -0.86 0.50 -2.25
C VAL A 37 0.65 0.68 -2.31
N TRP A 38 1.34 -0.45 -2.37
CA TRP A 38 2.79 -0.50 -2.41
C TRP A 38 3.29 -0.85 -3.82
N MET A 39 4.15 0.00 -4.36
CA MET A 39 4.73 -0.12 -5.69
C MET A 39 6.23 -0.41 -5.58
N PRO A 40 6.62 -1.69 -5.35
CA PRO A 40 8.02 -2.02 -5.08
C PRO A 40 8.91 -1.80 -6.30
N GLY A 41 10.06 -1.23 -6.04
CA GLY A 41 11.03 -0.87 -7.08
C GLY A 41 11.23 0.63 -7.22
N GLY A 42 10.34 1.46 -6.70
CA GLY A 42 10.43 2.92 -6.75
C GLY A 42 9.81 3.53 -8.01
N PRO A 43 8.53 3.95 -7.95
CA PRO A 43 7.83 4.55 -9.09
C PRO A 43 8.48 5.87 -9.53
N PRO A 44 8.55 6.13 -10.85
CA PRO A 44 9.23 7.31 -11.37
C PRO A 44 8.38 8.57 -11.21
N HIS A 45 8.68 9.37 -10.17
CA HIS A 45 7.90 10.56 -9.83
C HIS A 45 7.81 11.58 -10.98
N MET A 46 8.87 11.73 -11.77
CA MET A 46 8.92 12.67 -12.89
C MET A 46 8.07 12.24 -14.11
N GLU A 47 7.79 10.96 -14.27
CA GLU A 47 6.90 10.44 -15.30
C GLU A 47 5.44 10.38 -14.85
N MET A 48 5.15 10.53 -13.55
CA MET A 48 3.81 10.35 -12.97
C MET A 48 3.15 11.66 -12.54
N TYR A 49 3.70 12.28 -11.50
CA TYR A 49 3.05 13.39 -10.79
C TYR A 49 3.88 14.66 -10.69
N ASP A 50 5.15 14.62 -11.08
CA ASP A 50 6.08 15.76 -10.95
C ASP A 50 6.85 16.01 -12.24
N LEU A 51 6.13 16.03 -13.37
CA LEU A 51 6.69 16.25 -14.68
C LEU A 51 7.36 17.64 -14.77
N LYS A 52 8.47 17.70 -15.50
CA LYS A 52 9.26 18.93 -15.71
C LYS A 52 9.40 19.22 -17.21
N PRO A 53 8.34 19.63 -17.91
CA PRO A 53 8.36 19.79 -19.36
C PRO A 53 9.40 20.82 -19.83
N GLU A 54 9.69 21.82 -18.99
CA GLU A 54 10.68 22.88 -19.28
C GLU A 54 12.12 22.48 -18.93
N ALA A 55 12.33 21.30 -18.33
CA ALA A 55 13.70 20.84 -18.01
C ALA A 55 14.46 20.43 -19.29
N PRO A 56 15.80 20.44 -19.27
CA PRO A 56 16.60 19.91 -20.37
C PRO A 56 16.20 18.48 -20.76
N LYS A 57 16.40 18.14 -22.03
CA LYS A 57 15.95 16.87 -22.62
C LYS A 57 16.40 15.63 -21.80
N GLU A 58 17.57 15.68 -21.23
CA GLU A 58 18.14 14.61 -20.41
C GLU A 58 17.46 14.44 -19.02
N TYR A 59 16.49 15.34 -18.69
CA TYR A 59 15.73 15.30 -17.43
C TYR A 59 14.23 15.07 -17.68
N ARG A 60 13.64 15.81 -18.63
CA ARG A 60 12.18 15.97 -18.75
C ARG A 60 11.40 14.70 -19.11
N GLY A 61 12.04 13.69 -19.68
CA GLY A 61 11.35 12.50 -20.17
C GLY A 61 10.54 12.72 -21.46
N ASP A 62 9.75 11.71 -21.86
CA ASP A 62 8.97 11.72 -23.12
C ASP A 62 7.51 12.14 -22.92
N PHE A 63 7.00 12.14 -21.67
CA PHE A 63 5.59 12.42 -21.40
C PHE A 63 5.33 13.87 -21.06
N MET A 64 4.13 14.34 -21.44
CA MET A 64 3.69 15.68 -21.15
C MET A 64 2.67 15.72 -20.01
N PRO A 65 2.61 16.80 -19.23
CA PRO A 65 1.56 17.00 -18.25
C PRO A 65 0.24 17.34 -18.91
N ILE A 66 -0.87 16.85 -18.35
CA ILE A 66 -2.23 17.26 -18.68
C ILE A 66 -2.89 17.93 -17.47
N LYS A 67 -3.75 18.92 -17.76
CA LYS A 67 -4.55 19.61 -16.75
C LYS A 67 -5.58 18.66 -16.14
N THR A 68 -5.85 18.84 -14.84
CA THR A 68 -6.88 18.11 -14.13
C THR A 68 -8.14 18.96 -13.89
N ASN A 69 -9.16 18.38 -13.26
CA ASN A 69 -10.34 19.11 -12.79
C ASN A 69 -10.03 20.03 -11.58
N VAL A 70 -8.78 20.05 -11.09
CA VAL A 70 -8.32 20.98 -10.06
C VAL A 70 -7.35 21.99 -10.69
N PRO A 71 -7.66 23.29 -10.68
CA PRO A 71 -6.77 24.32 -11.24
C PRO A 71 -5.36 24.27 -10.63
N GLY A 72 -4.34 24.27 -11.47
CA GLY A 72 -2.93 24.22 -11.05
C GLY A 72 -2.40 22.82 -10.71
N MET A 73 -3.24 21.79 -10.70
CA MET A 73 -2.81 20.40 -10.58
C MET A 73 -2.71 19.76 -11.97
N GLU A 74 -1.55 19.19 -12.25
CA GLU A 74 -1.27 18.48 -13.50
C GLU A 74 -0.72 17.09 -13.18
N VAL A 75 -1.00 16.13 -14.07
CA VAL A 75 -0.55 14.73 -14.00
C VAL A 75 -0.07 14.28 -15.38
N CYS A 76 0.60 13.14 -15.46
CA CYS A 76 1.04 12.55 -16.72
C CYS A 76 -0.13 12.41 -17.72
N GLU A 77 0.13 12.63 -19.01
CA GLU A 77 -0.85 12.43 -20.08
C GLU A 77 -1.42 10.99 -20.16
N LEU A 78 -0.70 10.02 -19.62
CA LEU A 78 -1.18 8.64 -19.50
C LEU A 78 -2.14 8.41 -18.33
N PHE A 79 -2.51 9.48 -17.60
CA PHE A 79 -3.43 9.47 -16.46
C PHE A 79 -4.74 10.25 -16.70
N PRO A 80 -5.46 10.02 -17.81
CA PRO A 80 -6.67 10.79 -18.14
C PRO A 80 -7.82 10.58 -17.14
N ARG A 81 -7.83 9.46 -16.40
CA ARG A 81 -8.83 9.18 -15.37
C ARG A 81 -8.48 9.92 -14.07
N HIS A 82 -7.21 9.95 -13.66
CA HIS A 82 -6.76 10.79 -12.54
C HIS A 82 -7.10 12.25 -12.78
N ALA A 83 -6.90 12.74 -14.01
CA ALA A 83 -7.21 14.11 -14.36
C ALA A 83 -8.69 14.49 -14.12
N LYS A 84 -9.61 13.54 -14.21
CA LYS A 84 -11.05 13.73 -14.01
C LYS A 84 -11.50 13.67 -12.54
N CYS A 85 -10.69 13.10 -11.64
CA CYS A 85 -11.04 12.92 -10.23
C CYS A 85 -9.99 13.49 -9.25
N ALA A 86 -9.17 14.45 -9.72
CA ALA A 86 -8.10 15.05 -8.93
C ALA A 86 -8.61 15.81 -7.69
N ASP A 87 -9.85 16.25 -7.71
CA ASP A 87 -10.57 16.81 -6.55
C ASP A 87 -10.69 15.84 -5.37
N LYS A 88 -10.48 14.52 -5.58
CA LYS A 88 -10.64 13.46 -4.57
C LYS A 88 -9.33 12.95 -3.99
N PHE A 89 -8.19 13.46 -4.40
CA PHE A 89 -6.89 13.05 -3.87
C PHE A 89 -5.93 14.23 -3.72
N ASN A 90 -4.85 14.02 -2.97
CA ASN A 90 -3.72 14.93 -2.87
C ASN A 90 -2.47 14.25 -3.43
N ILE A 91 -1.57 15.04 -3.98
CA ILE A 91 -0.22 14.63 -4.38
C ILE A 91 0.77 15.28 -3.42
N ILE A 92 1.62 14.48 -2.78
CA ILE A 92 2.71 14.95 -1.93
C ILE A 92 4.01 14.72 -2.67
N ARG A 93 4.75 15.80 -3.00
CA ARG A 93 6.00 15.79 -3.79
C ARG A 93 7.26 15.98 -2.94
N SER A 94 7.11 16.29 -1.65
CA SER A 94 8.22 16.64 -0.75
C SER A 94 8.70 15.48 0.12
N ILE A 95 8.44 14.24 -0.28
CA ILE A 95 8.87 13.06 0.46
C ILE A 95 10.28 12.70 0.04
N HIS A 96 11.14 12.49 1.02
CA HIS A 96 12.53 12.11 0.79
C HIS A 96 13.10 11.31 1.98
N HIS A 97 14.17 10.59 1.73
CA HIS A 97 15.00 9.96 2.75
C HIS A 97 16.44 9.72 2.21
N GLU A 98 17.27 9.02 2.97
CA GLU A 98 18.70 8.89 2.68
C GLU A 98 19.12 7.55 2.06
N PHE A 99 18.22 6.58 1.87
CA PHE A 99 18.57 5.22 1.44
C PHE A 99 18.23 4.98 -0.03
N ALA A 100 19.25 4.78 -0.86
CA ALA A 100 19.11 4.45 -2.29
C ALA A 100 19.14 2.93 -2.57
N ASP A 101 19.29 2.09 -1.56
CA ASP A 101 19.19 0.64 -1.64
C ASP A 101 17.75 0.18 -1.36
N HIS A 102 17.26 -0.83 -2.08
CA HIS A 102 15.89 -1.33 -1.89
C HIS A 102 15.63 -1.77 -0.44
N GLY A 103 16.54 -2.53 0.18
CA GLY A 103 16.36 -2.98 1.56
C GLY A 103 16.29 -1.82 2.55
N GLY A 104 17.19 -0.83 2.39
CA GLY A 104 17.22 0.39 3.20
C GLY A 104 16.01 1.27 2.97
N GLY A 105 15.63 1.48 1.72
CA GLY A 105 14.46 2.28 1.32
C GLY A 105 13.15 1.68 1.86
N HIS A 106 12.92 0.37 1.64
CA HIS A 106 11.76 -0.34 2.18
C HIS A 106 11.65 -0.19 3.70
N LYS A 107 12.73 -0.50 4.43
CA LYS A 107 12.74 -0.42 5.88
C LYS A 107 12.49 1.01 6.37
N ARG A 108 13.21 1.98 5.78
CA ARG A 108 13.07 3.40 6.16
C ARG A 108 11.64 3.89 5.98
N PHE A 109 11.04 3.58 4.85
CA PHE A 109 9.69 4.03 4.52
C PHE A 109 8.62 3.29 5.33
N LEU A 110 8.65 1.95 5.34
CA LEU A 110 7.61 1.13 5.96
C LEU A 110 7.63 1.15 7.48
N THR A 111 8.77 1.48 8.10
CA THR A 111 8.87 1.52 9.57
C THR A 111 8.94 2.94 10.13
N GLY A 112 9.21 3.95 9.29
CA GLY A 112 9.48 5.32 9.73
C GLY A 112 10.79 5.48 10.51
N ARG A 113 11.60 4.41 10.63
CA ARG A 113 12.85 4.41 11.39
C ARG A 113 14.06 4.20 10.48
N LYS A 114 15.19 4.77 10.88
CA LYS A 114 16.46 4.49 10.23
C LYS A 114 16.84 3.03 10.49
N PRO A 115 17.02 2.19 9.45
CA PRO A 115 17.41 0.80 9.66
C PRO A 115 18.81 0.70 10.24
N ALA A 116 19.01 -0.22 11.20
CA ALA A 116 20.32 -0.49 11.77
C ALA A 116 21.28 -1.09 10.72
N THR A 117 20.74 -1.92 9.82
CA THR A 117 21.44 -2.46 8.65
C THR A 117 20.66 -2.08 7.41
N PRO A 118 21.16 -1.16 6.56
CA PRO A 118 20.46 -0.77 5.33
C PRO A 118 20.36 -1.93 4.32
N THR A 119 21.38 -2.77 4.25
CA THR A 119 21.38 -4.00 3.46
C THR A 119 20.68 -5.13 4.22
N GLY A 120 20.09 -6.07 3.48
CA GLY A 120 19.33 -7.18 4.06
C GLY A 120 17.83 -6.93 4.15
N THR A 121 17.09 -7.99 4.34
CA THR A 121 15.65 -8.05 4.10
C THR A 121 14.81 -8.04 5.37
N VAL A 122 15.42 -8.33 6.54
CA VAL A 122 14.70 -8.45 7.81
C VAL A 122 14.62 -7.10 8.50
N ASN A 123 13.42 -6.72 8.91
CA ASN A 123 13.20 -5.53 9.72
C ASN A 123 13.65 -5.75 11.17
N ASN A 124 14.36 -4.77 11.71
CA ASN A 124 14.64 -4.67 13.14
C ASN A 124 13.62 -3.80 13.89
N THR A 125 12.69 -3.19 13.15
CA THR A 125 11.59 -2.37 13.67
C THR A 125 10.30 -2.81 12.99
N PRO A 126 9.15 -2.86 13.69
CA PRO A 126 7.89 -3.24 13.08
C PRO A 126 7.49 -2.31 11.94
N CYS A 127 6.89 -2.87 10.88
CA CYS A 127 6.25 -2.05 9.86
C CYS A 127 4.97 -1.40 10.40
N VAL A 128 4.55 -0.31 9.77
CA VAL A 128 3.38 0.46 10.19
C VAL A 128 2.09 -0.38 10.23
N GLY A 129 1.91 -1.35 9.33
CA GLY A 129 0.76 -2.26 9.35
C GLY A 129 0.75 -3.18 10.58
N SER A 130 1.92 -3.69 10.99
CA SER A 130 2.04 -4.47 12.21
C SER A 130 1.82 -3.62 13.47
N MET A 131 2.30 -2.36 13.48
CA MET A 131 2.00 -1.43 14.57
C MET A 131 0.51 -1.13 14.67
N ALA A 132 -0.17 -0.90 13.55
CA ALA A 132 -1.62 -0.70 13.52
C ALA A 132 -2.37 -1.94 14.01
N SER A 133 -1.93 -3.14 13.62
CA SER A 133 -2.49 -4.41 14.08
C SER A 133 -2.39 -4.55 15.59
N ASP A 134 -1.22 -4.25 16.17
CA ASP A 134 -0.99 -4.32 17.62
C ASP A 134 -1.83 -3.30 18.39
N MET A 135 -1.79 -2.04 17.96
CA MET A 135 -2.52 -0.94 18.62
C MET A 135 -4.04 -1.13 18.64
N LEU A 136 -4.58 -1.79 17.60
CA LEU A 136 -6.02 -2.00 17.42
C LEU A 136 -6.46 -3.41 17.83
N ASP A 137 -5.55 -4.23 18.31
CA ASP A 137 -5.88 -5.57 18.80
C ASP A 137 -6.87 -5.50 19.95
N ASN A 138 -7.93 -6.32 19.89
CA ASN A 138 -9.05 -6.34 20.83
C ASN A 138 -9.81 -5.00 21.01
N LYS A 139 -9.50 -3.96 20.20
CA LYS A 139 -10.19 -2.66 20.23
C LYS A 139 -11.16 -2.49 19.07
N ARG A 140 -11.11 -3.40 18.11
CA ARG A 140 -11.94 -3.36 16.90
C ARG A 140 -12.55 -4.73 16.65
N ASP A 141 -13.85 -4.80 16.48
CA ASP A 141 -14.54 -6.03 16.07
C ASP A 141 -14.38 -6.24 14.56
N THR A 142 -13.46 -7.10 14.18
CA THR A 142 -13.23 -7.52 12.79
C THR A 142 -13.96 -8.79 12.43
N LYS A 143 -14.77 -9.37 13.34
CA LYS A 143 -15.54 -10.62 13.15
C LYS A 143 -14.67 -11.80 12.70
N GLY A 144 -13.46 -11.88 13.24
CA GLY A 144 -12.48 -12.92 12.91
C GLY A 144 -11.56 -12.57 11.72
N LEU A 145 -11.73 -11.41 11.05
CA LEU A 145 -10.79 -10.95 10.05
C LEU A 145 -9.47 -10.50 10.69
N PRO A 146 -8.34 -10.76 10.03
CA PRO A 146 -7.04 -10.27 10.50
C PRO A 146 -6.99 -8.75 10.54
N ASN A 147 -6.31 -8.18 11.53
CA ASN A 147 -6.11 -6.73 11.63
C ASN A 147 -5.18 -6.18 10.54
N TYR A 148 -4.32 -7.02 9.98
CA TYR A 148 -3.39 -6.66 8.92
C TYR A 148 -3.39 -7.73 7.82
N VAL A 149 -3.66 -7.29 6.58
CA VAL A 149 -3.69 -8.15 5.40
C VAL A 149 -2.74 -7.60 4.34
N VAL A 150 -1.98 -8.49 3.69
CA VAL A 150 -1.15 -8.16 2.51
C VAL A 150 -1.67 -8.96 1.32
N LEU A 151 -2.04 -8.24 0.26
CA LEU A 151 -2.54 -8.78 -1.00
C LEU A 151 -1.48 -8.61 -2.08
N GLY A 152 -1.15 -9.69 -2.75
CA GLY A 152 -0.20 -9.69 -3.85
C GLY A 152 0.78 -10.83 -3.78
N ASN A 153 1.44 -11.03 -4.91
CA ASN A 153 2.45 -12.04 -5.14
C ASN A 153 3.77 -11.34 -5.53
N GLY A 154 4.84 -12.09 -5.73
CA GLY A 154 6.11 -11.54 -6.16
C GLY A 154 7.10 -11.38 -5.01
N ARG A 155 7.78 -10.23 -4.93
CA ARG A 155 8.78 -9.94 -3.89
C ARG A 155 8.28 -10.08 -2.46
N VAL A 156 6.97 -10.02 -2.24
CA VAL A 156 6.34 -10.31 -0.95
C VAL A 156 6.78 -11.67 -0.39
N ASN A 157 7.11 -12.63 -1.24
CA ASN A 157 7.57 -13.95 -0.83
C ASN A 157 9.08 -14.04 -0.57
N SER A 158 9.85 -12.99 -0.82
CA SER A 158 11.30 -12.97 -0.63
C SER A 158 11.79 -11.78 0.21
N VAL A 159 12.09 -10.67 -0.44
CA VAL A 159 12.68 -9.49 0.20
C VAL A 159 11.63 -8.71 0.99
N ASP A 160 10.47 -8.49 0.39
CA ASP A 160 9.46 -7.56 0.92
C ASP A 160 8.60 -8.18 2.01
N THR A 161 8.52 -9.52 2.07
CA THR A 161 7.84 -10.21 3.18
C THR A 161 8.38 -9.79 4.54
N PHE A 162 9.69 -9.66 4.66
CA PHE A 162 10.32 -9.26 5.91
C PHE A 162 10.19 -7.77 6.19
N ALA A 163 10.03 -6.96 5.13
CA ALA A 163 9.77 -5.53 5.26
C ALA A 163 8.35 -5.23 5.80
N PHE A 164 7.39 -6.14 5.59
CA PHE A 164 6.05 -6.07 6.18
C PHE A 164 5.93 -6.76 7.53
N GLY A 165 7.04 -7.20 8.11
CA GLY A 165 7.07 -7.99 9.33
C GLY A 165 6.86 -7.19 10.61
N SER A 166 6.58 -7.94 11.68
CA SER A 166 6.29 -7.42 13.01
C SER A 166 7.52 -7.10 13.86
N ALA A 167 8.72 -7.52 13.43
CA ALA A 167 9.95 -7.44 14.23
C ALA A 167 9.73 -7.96 15.67
N TYR A 168 9.84 -7.08 16.68
CA TYR A 168 9.71 -7.43 18.09
C TYR A 168 8.26 -7.44 18.64
N LEU A 169 7.23 -7.11 17.84
CA LEU A 169 5.84 -7.11 18.31
C LEU A 169 5.19 -8.50 18.39
N GLY A 170 5.86 -9.54 17.92
CA GLY A 170 5.35 -10.90 17.94
C GLY A 170 4.56 -11.30 16.70
N SER A 171 4.41 -12.62 16.51
CA SER A 171 3.84 -13.22 15.28
C SER A 171 2.36 -12.90 15.06
N HIS A 172 1.61 -12.59 16.12
CA HIS A 172 0.17 -12.26 16.03
C HIS A 172 -0.10 -10.93 15.32
N THR A 173 0.90 -10.08 15.13
CA THR A 173 0.84 -8.82 14.39
C THR A 173 1.40 -8.93 12.98
N HIS A 174 1.88 -10.11 12.57
CA HIS A 174 2.27 -10.37 11.18
C HIS A 174 1.06 -10.21 10.24
N PRO A 175 1.29 -9.78 8.99
CA PRO A 175 0.23 -9.73 8.01
C PRO A 175 -0.30 -11.12 7.65
N PHE A 176 -1.61 -11.24 7.52
CA PHE A 176 -2.21 -12.33 6.79
C PHE A 176 -1.98 -12.12 5.29
N ARG A 177 -1.28 -13.03 4.65
CA ARG A 177 -0.88 -12.89 3.23
C ARG A 177 -1.81 -13.66 2.31
N VAL A 178 -2.27 -12.98 1.27
CA VAL A 178 -3.05 -13.56 0.16
C VAL A 178 -2.22 -13.44 -1.09
N SER A 179 -1.54 -14.51 -1.47
CA SER A 179 -0.68 -14.59 -2.66
C SER A 179 -1.43 -15.09 -3.89
N ALA A 180 -2.61 -15.68 -3.71
CA ALA A 180 -3.44 -16.14 -4.83
C ALA A 180 -3.94 -14.97 -5.66
N ASP A 181 -4.02 -15.16 -6.97
CA ASP A 181 -4.51 -14.16 -7.91
C ASP A 181 -6.04 -14.09 -7.92
N PRO A 182 -6.64 -12.98 -7.43
CA PRO A 182 -8.08 -12.84 -7.35
C PRO A 182 -8.75 -12.54 -8.70
N SER A 183 -7.99 -12.35 -9.77
CA SER A 183 -8.52 -12.20 -11.13
C SER A 183 -8.90 -13.54 -11.78
N LEU A 184 -8.39 -14.65 -11.25
CA LEU A 184 -8.64 -15.97 -11.78
C LEU A 184 -9.99 -16.53 -11.34
N PRO A 185 -10.71 -17.30 -12.20
CA PRO A 185 -12.00 -17.87 -11.88
C PRO A 185 -11.99 -18.85 -10.70
N ASN A 186 -10.86 -19.52 -10.48
CA ASN A 186 -10.65 -20.49 -9.41
C ASN A 186 -10.00 -19.88 -8.16
N PHE A 187 -10.03 -18.55 -8.02
CA PHE A 187 -9.49 -17.87 -6.84
C PHE A 187 -10.05 -18.44 -5.54
N LYS A 188 -9.15 -18.82 -4.67
CA LYS A 188 -9.42 -19.25 -3.30
C LYS A 188 -8.31 -18.72 -2.41
N VAL A 189 -8.68 -18.41 -1.18
CA VAL A 189 -7.72 -18.04 -0.14
C VAL A 189 -7.48 -19.26 0.73
N ASP A 190 -6.23 -19.71 0.75
CA ASP A 190 -5.85 -20.86 1.57
C ASP A 190 -6.07 -20.56 3.06
N ASN A 191 -6.44 -21.56 3.82
CA ASN A 191 -6.70 -21.49 5.27
C ASN A 191 -7.90 -20.60 5.70
N VAL A 192 -8.75 -20.18 4.77
CA VAL A 192 -9.98 -19.43 5.07
C VAL A 192 -11.24 -20.31 4.95
N THR A 193 -11.13 -21.46 4.29
CA THR A 193 -12.22 -22.40 4.14
C THR A 193 -11.84 -23.77 4.69
N LEU A 194 -12.53 -24.16 5.75
CA LEU A 194 -12.49 -25.57 6.22
C LEU A 194 -13.59 -26.37 5.55
N ASP A 195 -13.26 -27.58 5.13
CA ASP A 195 -14.23 -28.59 4.80
C ASP A 195 -15.04 -28.97 6.07
N ARG A 196 -16.35 -29.26 5.92
CA ARG A 196 -17.22 -29.65 7.04
C ARG A 196 -16.63 -30.81 7.87
N ALA A 197 -16.03 -31.79 7.21
CA ALA A 197 -15.38 -32.92 7.89
C ALA A 197 -14.17 -32.52 8.72
N MET A 198 -13.52 -31.39 8.39
CA MET A 198 -12.41 -30.82 9.19
C MET A 198 -12.91 -29.99 10.36
N THR A 199 -14.08 -29.36 10.24
CA THR A 199 -14.67 -28.53 11.32
C THR A 199 -15.02 -29.40 12.53
N ASP A 200 -15.58 -30.59 12.32
CA ASP A 200 -15.93 -31.52 13.39
C ASP A 200 -14.68 -32.07 14.11
N ARG A 201 -13.62 -32.35 13.35
CA ARG A 201 -12.33 -32.80 13.91
C ARG A 201 -11.54 -31.71 14.66
N LEU A 202 -11.78 -30.46 14.34
CA LEU A 202 -11.07 -29.33 14.99
C LEU A 202 -11.52 -29.11 16.43
N GLY A 203 -12.80 -29.37 16.73
CA GLY A 203 -13.32 -29.31 18.11
C GLY A 203 -12.55 -30.25 19.02
N ASP A 204 -12.40 -31.51 18.62
CA ASP A 204 -11.69 -32.54 19.38
C ASP A 204 -10.20 -32.25 19.52
N ARG A 205 -9.57 -31.80 18.43
CA ARG A 205 -8.14 -31.44 18.40
C ARG A 205 -7.82 -30.22 19.26
N ASN A 206 -8.71 -29.25 19.28
CA ASN A 206 -8.56 -28.05 20.11
C ASN A 206 -8.72 -28.36 21.61
N THR A 207 -9.62 -29.27 21.96
CA THR A 207 -9.79 -29.75 23.32
C THR A 207 -8.54 -30.51 23.81
N LEU A 208 -7.94 -31.34 22.95
CA LEU A 208 -6.67 -32.04 23.23
C LEU A 208 -5.49 -31.07 23.36
N LEU A 209 -5.34 -30.10 22.43
CA LEU A 209 -4.29 -29.07 22.49
C LEU A 209 -4.41 -28.23 23.76
N ASN A 210 -5.60 -27.77 24.11
CA ASN A 210 -5.82 -27.01 25.35
C ASN A 210 -5.51 -27.83 26.61
N GLY A 211 -5.72 -29.14 26.59
CA GLY A 211 -5.30 -30.05 27.67
C GLY A 211 -3.80 -30.12 27.83
N PHE A 212 -3.05 -30.21 26.72
CA PHE A 212 -1.58 -30.24 26.74
C PHE A 212 -0.96 -28.87 27.05
N ASP A 213 -1.57 -27.77 26.57
CA ASP A 213 -1.06 -26.40 26.79
C ASP A 213 -1.25 -25.93 28.24
N ASN A 214 -2.30 -26.38 28.92
CA ASN A 214 -2.46 -26.11 30.34
C ASN A 214 -1.33 -26.74 31.19
N LEU A 215 -0.81 -27.91 30.81
CA LEU A 215 0.35 -28.56 31.46
C LEU A 215 1.67 -27.82 31.18
N ARG A 216 1.78 -27.11 30.06
CA ARG A 216 3.01 -26.36 29.67
C ARG A 216 3.05 -24.93 30.20
N ARG A 217 1.89 -24.29 30.49
CA ARG A 217 1.83 -22.91 30.98
C ARG A 217 2.53 -22.69 32.32
N ASP A 218 2.55 -23.70 33.15
CA ASP A 218 3.23 -23.63 34.44
C ASP A 218 4.77 -23.54 34.34
N VAL A 219 5.32 -23.71 33.12
CA VAL A 219 6.76 -23.74 32.84
C VAL A 219 7.22 -22.57 31.92
N ASP A 220 6.31 -21.80 31.33
CA ASP A 220 6.66 -20.74 30.36
C ASP A 220 6.98 -19.39 31.01
N ALA A 221 8.23 -19.19 31.39
CA ALA A 221 8.75 -17.92 31.89
C ALA A 221 8.97 -16.87 30.78
N SER A 222 8.85 -17.24 29.49
CA SER A 222 9.17 -16.35 28.32
C SER A 222 7.98 -15.66 27.70
N GLY A 223 6.74 -16.06 28.04
CA GLY A 223 5.51 -15.56 27.40
C GLY A 223 5.32 -16.01 25.94
N LEU A 224 6.22 -16.86 25.41
CA LEU A 224 6.17 -17.34 24.02
C LEU A 224 4.92 -18.20 23.76
N LEU A 225 4.54 -19.04 24.72
CA LEU A 225 3.34 -19.88 24.63
C LEU A 225 2.06 -19.04 24.63
N GLY A 226 2.00 -17.95 25.41
CA GLY A 226 0.88 -17.02 25.38
C GLY A 226 0.66 -16.37 24.01
N SER A 227 1.74 -16.01 23.31
CA SER A 227 1.69 -15.46 21.95
C SER A 227 1.24 -16.50 20.92
N MET A 228 1.66 -17.77 21.09
CA MET A 228 1.21 -18.88 20.22
C MET A 228 -0.27 -19.18 20.42
N ASP A 229 -0.79 -19.13 21.65
CA ASP A 229 -2.22 -19.32 21.96
C ASP A 229 -3.09 -18.25 21.31
N ILE A 230 -2.66 -16.99 21.35
CA ILE A 230 -3.37 -15.89 20.70
C ILE A 230 -3.40 -16.11 19.18
N PHE A 231 -2.28 -16.50 18.60
CA PHE A 231 -2.18 -16.78 17.17
C PHE A 231 -3.10 -17.94 16.73
N ASN A 232 -3.07 -19.06 17.47
CA ASN A 232 -3.89 -20.23 17.20
C ASN A 232 -5.39 -19.91 17.32
N ARG A 233 -5.78 -19.15 18.35
CA ARG A 233 -7.17 -18.72 18.52
C ARG A 233 -7.63 -17.85 17.36
N LYS A 234 -6.85 -16.84 16.96
CA LYS A 234 -7.18 -15.98 15.81
C LYS A 234 -7.26 -16.77 14.50
N ALA A 235 -6.36 -17.74 14.31
CA ALA A 235 -6.42 -18.62 13.14
C ALA A 235 -7.71 -19.46 13.13
N MET A 236 -8.13 -19.99 14.27
CA MET A 236 -9.38 -20.73 14.40
C MET A 236 -10.62 -19.87 14.15
N GLU A 237 -10.67 -18.69 14.74
CA GLU A 237 -11.75 -17.71 14.50
C GLU A 237 -11.85 -17.36 13.02
N MET A 238 -10.72 -17.12 12.37
CA MET A 238 -10.67 -16.83 10.93
C MET A 238 -11.19 -18.00 10.08
N MET A 239 -10.80 -19.23 10.38
CA MET A 239 -11.19 -20.41 9.61
C MET A 239 -12.67 -20.79 9.78
N THR A 240 -13.26 -20.46 10.92
CA THR A 240 -14.65 -20.83 11.24
C THR A 240 -15.66 -19.72 10.94
N SER A 241 -15.23 -18.47 10.79
CA SER A 241 -16.10 -17.31 10.60
C SER A 241 -16.74 -17.26 9.21
N PRO A 242 -18.09 -17.26 9.09
CA PRO A 242 -18.75 -16.99 7.82
C PRO A 242 -18.42 -15.60 7.26
N ALA A 243 -18.28 -14.59 8.13
CA ALA A 243 -17.96 -13.21 7.73
C ALA A 243 -16.59 -13.12 7.03
N VAL A 244 -15.63 -13.95 7.45
CA VAL A 244 -14.31 -14.04 6.80
C VAL A 244 -14.46 -14.62 5.40
N ARG A 245 -15.18 -15.71 5.22
CA ARG A 245 -15.42 -16.30 3.89
C ARG A 245 -16.09 -15.31 2.94
N GLU A 246 -17.12 -14.62 3.41
CA GLU A 246 -17.82 -13.60 2.62
C GLU A 246 -16.92 -12.43 2.25
N ALA A 247 -16.01 -12.01 3.15
CA ALA A 247 -15.10 -10.91 2.88
C ALA A 247 -14.17 -11.20 1.68
N PHE A 248 -13.69 -12.45 1.58
CA PHE A 248 -12.80 -12.88 0.52
C PHE A 248 -13.51 -13.37 -0.75
N ASP A 249 -14.82 -13.52 -0.74
CA ASP A 249 -15.59 -14.00 -1.89
C ASP A 249 -15.90 -12.87 -2.89
N LEU A 250 -15.07 -12.76 -3.93
CA LEU A 250 -15.25 -11.77 -5.01
C LEU A 250 -16.43 -12.07 -5.95
N LYS A 251 -17.01 -13.27 -5.89
CA LYS A 251 -18.21 -13.60 -6.68
C LYS A 251 -19.44 -12.80 -6.24
N GLN A 252 -19.39 -12.19 -5.05
CA GLN A 252 -20.45 -11.30 -4.57
C GLN A 252 -20.40 -9.90 -5.22
N GLU A 253 -19.30 -9.56 -5.89
CA GLU A 253 -19.20 -8.31 -6.64
C GLU A 253 -19.80 -8.46 -8.04
N LYS A 254 -20.54 -7.46 -8.49
CA LYS A 254 -21.09 -7.43 -9.84
C LYS A 254 -19.97 -7.38 -10.88
N ASP A 255 -20.14 -8.07 -11.99
CA ASP A 255 -19.14 -8.11 -13.07
C ASP A 255 -18.75 -6.69 -13.53
N ALA A 256 -19.71 -5.79 -13.71
CA ALA A 256 -19.44 -4.38 -14.08
C ALA A 256 -18.55 -3.64 -13.08
N VAL A 257 -18.60 -3.99 -11.77
CA VAL A 257 -17.69 -3.43 -10.76
C VAL A 257 -16.31 -4.03 -10.94
N ARG A 258 -16.22 -5.34 -11.14
CA ARG A 258 -14.95 -6.04 -11.34
C ARG A 258 -14.22 -5.54 -12.61
N GLU A 259 -14.94 -5.37 -13.71
CA GLU A 259 -14.42 -4.83 -14.97
C GLU A 259 -13.95 -3.37 -14.86
N ARG A 260 -14.68 -2.54 -14.10
CA ARG A 260 -14.28 -1.16 -13.83
C ARG A 260 -12.90 -1.06 -13.19
N PHE A 261 -12.57 -1.98 -12.28
CA PHE A 261 -11.26 -2.07 -11.63
C PHE A 261 -10.20 -2.77 -12.50
N ALA A 262 -10.51 -3.21 -13.70
CA ALA A 262 -9.79 -4.13 -14.56
C ALA A 262 -9.81 -5.59 -14.08
N MET A 263 -10.01 -6.52 -15.03
CA MET A 263 -9.87 -7.96 -14.81
C MET A 263 -8.39 -8.38 -14.81
N HIS A 264 -7.66 -7.81 -13.89
CA HIS A 264 -6.22 -7.94 -13.69
C HIS A 264 -5.95 -8.11 -12.19
N PRO A 265 -4.88 -8.81 -11.76
CA PRO A 265 -4.54 -8.96 -10.33
C PRO A 265 -4.61 -7.65 -9.54
N TRP A 266 -4.04 -6.56 -10.06
CA TRP A 266 -4.07 -5.26 -9.40
C TRP A 266 -5.50 -4.77 -9.10
N GLY A 267 -6.38 -4.86 -10.11
CA GLY A 267 -7.77 -4.43 -9.96
C GLY A 267 -8.57 -5.29 -8.98
N GLN A 268 -8.41 -6.60 -9.08
CA GLN A 268 -9.16 -7.52 -8.23
C GLN A 268 -8.63 -7.53 -6.79
N GLN A 269 -7.32 -7.32 -6.58
CA GLN A 269 -6.74 -7.06 -5.26
C GLN A 269 -7.25 -5.74 -4.67
N ALA A 270 -7.40 -4.69 -5.49
CA ALA A 270 -7.97 -3.41 -5.06
C ALA A 270 -9.42 -3.56 -4.58
N ILE A 271 -10.26 -4.32 -5.28
CA ILE A 271 -11.61 -4.65 -4.82
C ILE A 271 -11.56 -5.43 -3.50
N LEU A 272 -10.69 -6.42 -3.41
CA LEU A 272 -10.55 -7.22 -2.20
C LEU A 272 -10.14 -6.36 -1.00
N ALA A 273 -9.18 -5.44 -1.19
CA ALA A 273 -8.78 -4.49 -0.15
C ALA A 273 -9.96 -3.62 0.32
N ARG A 274 -10.75 -3.08 -0.61
CA ARG A 274 -11.95 -2.30 -0.29
C ARG A 274 -12.95 -3.14 0.52
N ARG A 275 -13.22 -4.39 0.12
CA ARG A 275 -14.12 -5.30 0.85
C ARG A 275 -13.67 -5.57 2.27
N LEU A 276 -12.36 -5.75 2.47
CA LEU A 276 -11.75 -6.00 3.78
C LEU A 276 -11.90 -4.79 4.71
N VAL A 277 -11.54 -3.58 4.24
CA VAL A 277 -11.67 -2.36 5.06
C VAL A 277 -13.14 -1.99 5.31
N GLU A 278 -14.04 -2.28 4.38
CA GLU A 278 -15.49 -2.10 4.55
C GLU A 278 -16.04 -2.96 5.69
N ARG A 279 -15.44 -4.15 5.91
CA ARG A 279 -15.75 -5.07 7.01
C ARG A 279 -14.91 -4.87 8.27
N GLY A 280 -14.15 -3.79 8.34
CA GLY A 280 -13.48 -3.36 9.57
C GLY A 280 -12.00 -3.75 9.67
N VAL A 281 -11.39 -4.36 8.66
CA VAL A 281 -9.93 -4.58 8.68
C VAL A 281 -9.19 -3.24 8.76
N PRO A 282 -8.35 -3.02 9.78
CA PRO A 282 -7.69 -1.73 9.98
C PRO A 282 -6.66 -1.39 8.92
N TRP A 283 -5.91 -2.39 8.45
CA TRP A 283 -4.81 -2.17 7.51
C TRP A 283 -4.76 -3.25 6.43
N VAL A 284 -4.82 -2.81 5.18
CA VAL A 284 -4.65 -3.68 4.01
C VAL A 284 -3.57 -3.10 3.10
N THR A 285 -2.50 -3.86 2.88
CA THR A 285 -1.48 -3.53 1.88
C THR A 285 -1.80 -4.25 0.58
N VAL A 286 -1.79 -3.51 -0.53
CA VAL A 286 -1.92 -4.05 -1.89
C VAL A 286 -0.58 -3.86 -2.60
N VAL A 287 0.07 -4.96 -2.99
CA VAL A 287 1.35 -4.91 -3.70
C VAL A 287 1.09 -4.91 -5.20
N MET A 288 1.33 -3.79 -5.86
CA MET A 288 1.19 -3.64 -7.30
C MET A 288 2.56 -3.75 -7.97
N GLU A 289 2.93 -4.94 -8.39
CA GLU A 289 4.28 -5.22 -8.89
C GLU A 289 4.29 -5.49 -10.40
N ASN A 290 3.93 -6.69 -10.82
CA ASN A 290 4.03 -7.14 -12.21
C ASN A 290 2.74 -6.90 -12.99
N PRO A 291 2.77 -6.08 -14.08
CA PRO A 291 1.60 -5.89 -14.94
C PRO A 291 1.51 -6.92 -16.08
N TYR A 292 2.57 -7.69 -16.33
CA TYR A 292 2.72 -8.50 -17.56
C TYR A 292 2.37 -9.98 -17.35
N GLY A 293 1.95 -10.64 -18.43
CA GLY A 293 1.67 -12.07 -18.48
C GLY A 293 0.36 -12.47 -17.78
N VAL A 294 -0.44 -11.50 -17.36
CA VAL A 294 -1.71 -11.67 -16.63
C VAL A 294 -2.75 -10.64 -17.08
N GLY A 295 -4.02 -10.91 -16.87
CA GLY A 295 -5.09 -9.95 -17.17
C GLY A 295 -5.14 -9.49 -18.65
N GLY A 296 -4.68 -10.31 -19.58
CA GLY A 296 -4.64 -9.99 -21.01
C GLY A 296 -3.48 -9.10 -21.45
N ILE A 297 -2.57 -8.70 -20.54
CA ILE A 297 -1.40 -7.89 -20.86
C ILE A 297 -0.22 -8.83 -21.22
N PRO A 298 0.28 -8.83 -22.47
CA PRO A 298 1.38 -9.68 -22.86
C PRO A 298 2.70 -9.24 -22.23
N TRP A 299 3.68 -10.15 -22.17
CA TRP A 299 5.04 -9.80 -21.78
C TRP A 299 5.67 -8.82 -22.76
N LEU A 300 6.20 -7.72 -22.21
CA LEU A 300 6.97 -6.74 -22.97
C LEU A 300 8.48 -7.03 -22.77
N LYS A 301 9.22 -7.23 -23.87
CA LYS A 301 10.67 -7.51 -23.79
C LYS A 301 11.44 -6.36 -23.13
N SER A 302 11.03 -5.13 -23.41
CA SER A 302 11.58 -3.90 -22.83
C SER A 302 10.94 -3.52 -21.50
N GLY A 303 10.05 -4.35 -20.93
CA GLY A 303 9.40 -4.12 -19.66
C GLY A 303 10.11 -4.76 -18.47
N VAL A 304 9.76 -4.29 -17.26
CA VAL A 304 10.25 -4.83 -15.99
C VAL A 304 9.08 -5.32 -15.12
N TYR A 305 9.31 -6.38 -14.35
CA TYR A 305 8.25 -6.98 -13.51
C TYR A 305 7.79 -6.12 -12.34
N ASN A 306 8.59 -5.16 -11.90
CA ASN A 306 8.32 -4.22 -10.80
C ASN A 306 8.49 -2.77 -11.27
N TRP A 307 8.59 -1.81 -10.33
CA TRP A 307 8.79 -0.39 -10.66
C TRP A 307 10.27 0.02 -10.75
N ASP A 308 11.18 -0.96 -10.79
CA ASP A 308 12.63 -0.75 -10.82
C ASP A 308 13.13 -0.42 -12.23
N SER A 309 12.85 0.78 -12.70
CA SER A 309 13.01 1.24 -14.08
C SER A 309 14.44 1.68 -14.47
N HIS A 310 15.45 0.93 -14.03
CA HIS A 310 16.83 1.12 -14.52
C HIS A 310 16.93 0.83 -16.03
N ALA A 311 17.80 1.55 -16.72
CA ALA A 311 18.05 1.34 -18.14
C ALA A 311 18.49 -0.09 -18.48
N VAL A 312 19.18 -0.78 -17.56
CA VAL A 312 19.55 -2.19 -17.74
C VAL A 312 18.35 -3.16 -17.64
N ASN A 313 17.28 -2.78 -16.95
CA ASN A 313 16.10 -3.60 -16.70
C ASN A 313 15.03 -3.42 -17.76
N CYS A 314 14.74 -2.17 -18.16
CA CYS A 314 13.67 -1.84 -19.09
C CYS A 314 13.92 -0.54 -19.84
N HIS A 315 13.15 -0.34 -20.91
CA HIS A 315 12.96 0.96 -21.53
C HIS A 315 11.83 1.67 -20.77
N ILE A 316 12.18 2.64 -19.91
CA ILE A 316 11.25 3.25 -18.95
C ILE A 316 9.96 3.79 -19.59
N PHE A 317 10.04 4.42 -20.77
CA PHE A 317 8.85 5.00 -21.43
C PHE A 317 7.98 3.95 -22.12
N GLU A 318 8.57 2.87 -22.67
CA GLU A 318 7.77 1.77 -23.23
C GLU A 318 7.08 0.97 -22.13
N ASP A 319 7.76 0.69 -21.01
CA ASP A 319 7.17 0.06 -19.84
C ASP A 319 6.01 0.92 -19.30
N ALA A 320 6.21 2.24 -19.18
CA ALA A 320 5.20 3.17 -18.70
C ALA A 320 3.95 3.20 -19.59
N LYS A 321 4.07 3.16 -20.91
CA LYS A 321 2.93 3.12 -21.85
C LYS A 321 2.00 1.92 -21.61
N VAL A 322 2.49 0.83 -21.06
CA VAL A 322 1.70 -0.35 -20.71
C VAL A 322 1.20 -0.27 -19.27
N ARG A 323 2.08 0.07 -18.34
CA ARG A 323 1.85 0.06 -16.90
C ARG A 323 0.92 1.20 -16.44
N PHE A 324 1.11 2.41 -16.95
CA PHE A 324 0.42 3.60 -16.47
C PHE A 324 -1.08 3.62 -16.79
N PRO A 325 -1.56 3.19 -17.98
CA PRO A 325 -3.01 3.09 -18.21
C PRO A 325 -3.72 2.11 -17.27
N LEU A 326 -3.09 0.98 -16.95
CA LEU A 326 -3.62 0.05 -15.95
C LEU A 326 -3.64 0.67 -14.55
N TYR A 327 -2.55 1.33 -14.16
CA TYR A 327 -2.44 2.05 -12.89
C TYR A 327 -3.51 3.16 -12.79
N ASP A 328 -3.69 3.96 -13.85
CA ASP A 328 -4.71 5.01 -13.95
C ASP A 328 -6.10 4.43 -13.72
N GLN A 329 -6.43 3.31 -14.37
CA GLN A 329 -7.73 2.65 -14.22
C GLN A 329 -7.95 2.15 -12.79
N VAL A 330 -6.99 1.41 -12.23
CA VAL A 330 -7.17 0.74 -10.92
C VAL A 330 -7.24 1.74 -9.77
N ILE A 331 -6.33 2.72 -9.74
CA ILE A 331 -6.27 3.68 -8.64
C ILE A 331 -7.49 4.62 -8.67
N THR A 332 -7.89 5.09 -9.85
CA THR A 332 -9.07 5.95 -9.93
C THR A 332 -10.36 5.20 -9.63
N ALA A 333 -10.49 3.94 -10.07
CA ALA A 333 -11.63 3.10 -9.72
C ALA A 333 -11.72 2.92 -8.19
N MET A 334 -10.58 2.74 -7.51
CA MET A 334 -10.54 2.63 -6.05
C MET A 334 -10.96 3.94 -5.37
N ILE A 335 -10.41 5.08 -5.81
CA ILE A 335 -10.77 6.40 -5.27
C ILE A 335 -12.28 6.64 -5.42
N GLU A 336 -12.79 6.52 -6.64
CA GLU A 336 -14.20 6.79 -6.92
C GLU A 336 -15.16 5.82 -6.20
N ASP A 337 -14.78 4.54 -6.04
CA ASP A 337 -15.58 3.55 -5.32
C ASP A 337 -15.65 3.85 -3.81
N LEU A 338 -14.53 4.29 -3.21
CA LEU A 338 -14.49 4.74 -1.82
C LEU A 338 -15.43 5.92 -1.58
N TYR A 339 -15.41 6.92 -2.47
CA TYR A 339 -16.31 8.08 -2.39
C TYR A 339 -17.77 7.70 -2.65
N ALA A 340 -18.04 6.90 -3.67
CA ALA A 340 -19.41 6.48 -4.00
C ALA A 340 -20.07 5.67 -2.87
N ARG A 341 -19.27 4.98 -2.06
CA ARG A 341 -19.73 4.21 -0.89
C ARG A 341 -19.74 5.01 0.41
N GLY A 342 -19.31 6.26 0.39
CA GLY A 342 -19.16 7.08 1.60
C GLY A 342 -18.07 6.58 2.56
N LEU A 343 -17.11 5.81 2.04
CA LEU A 343 -15.97 5.29 2.79
C LEU A 343 -14.83 6.31 2.92
N ASP A 344 -14.84 7.37 2.12
CA ASP A 344 -13.85 8.44 2.08
C ASP A 344 -13.61 9.11 3.44
N LYS A 345 -14.58 9.07 4.34
CA LYS A 345 -14.45 9.64 5.69
C LYS A 345 -13.63 8.76 6.64
N ARG A 346 -13.62 7.44 6.42
CA ARG A 346 -13.03 6.46 7.34
C ARG A 346 -11.98 5.55 6.72
N VAL A 347 -11.75 5.65 5.42
CA VAL A 347 -10.71 4.88 4.72
C VAL A 347 -9.71 5.83 4.11
N LEU A 348 -8.46 5.70 4.54
CA LEU A 348 -7.32 6.41 3.96
C LEU A 348 -6.67 5.51 2.90
N LEU A 349 -6.65 5.96 1.66
CA LEU A 349 -5.86 5.37 0.59
C LEU A 349 -4.51 6.07 0.50
N VAL A 350 -3.43 5.30 0.54
CA VAL A 350 -2.04 5.76 0.35
C VAL A 350 -1.42 4.97 -0.78
N VAL A 351 -0.84 5.63 -1.78
CA VAL A 351 -0.23 5.00 -2.96
C VAL A 351 1.19 5.51 -3.11
N THR A 352 2.19 4.64 -2.99
CA THR A 352 3.61 5.01 -3.02
C THR A 352 4.54 3.81 -3.20
N GLY A 353 5.83 4.06 -3.36
CA GLY A 353 6.91 3.07 -3.28
C GLY A 353 7.98 3.50 -2.28
N GLU A 354 9.14 2.85 -2.32
CA GLU A 354 10.23 3.10 -1.36
C GLU A 354 11.03 4.38 -1.63
N PHE A 355 11.14 4.81 -2.88
CA PHE A 355 11.82 6.04 -3.32
C PHE A 355 11.39 6.43 -4.74
N GLY A 356 11.84 7.58 -5.21
CA GLY A 356 11.68 8.00 -6.61
C GLY A 356 12.84 7.54 -7.50
N ARG A 357 12.93 8.14 -8.69
CA ARG A 357 13.94 7.81 -9.69
C ARG A 357 14.80 9.01 -10.04
N THR A 358 16.07 8.78 -10.42
CA THR A 358 17.02 9.87 -10.74
C THR A 358 16.39 10.83 -11.75
N PRO A 359 16.50 12.14 -11.50
CA PRO A 359 15.99 13.15 -12.42
C PRO A 359 16.64 13.09 -13.80
N ARG A 360 17.93 12.80 -13.86
CA ARG A 360 18.64 12.62 -15.12
C ARG A 360 18.43 11.22 -15.67
N ILE A 361 18.04 11.14 -16.94
CA ILE A 361 17.87 9.88 -17.68
C ILE A 361 19.25 9.31 -18.01
N THR A 362 19.43 8.02 -17.76
CA THR A 362 20.62 7.26 -18.15
C THR A 362 20.28 6.35 -19.32
N HIS A 363 21.26 6.09 -20.17
CA HIS A 363 21.12 5.11 -21.27
C HIS A 363 22.11 3.97 -21.05
N ARG A 364 21.63 2.75 -21.14
CA ARG A 364 22.42 1.51 -21.01
C ARG A 364 21.87 0.43 -21.93
N ASP A 365 22.71 -0.52 -22.30
CA ASP A 365 22.23 -1.70 -23.01
C ASP A 365 21.35 -2.55 -22.09
N GLY A 366 20.13 -2.78 -22.52
CA GLY A 366 19.16 -3.57 -21.77
C GLY A 366 19.59 -5.03 -21.69
N THR A 367 19.48 -5.61 -20.49
CA THR A 367 19.85 -7.02 -20.28
C THR A 367 19.06 -7.98 -21.18
N LYS A 368 17.78 -7.68 -21.42
CA LYS A 368 16.90 -8.49 -22.27
C LYS A 368 16.92 -8.01 -23.73
N THR A 369 16.85 -6.70 -23.95
CA THR A 369 16.71 -6.09 -25.29
C THR A 369 18.00 -6.12 -26.09
N LYS A 370 19.16 -6.05 -25.43
CA LYS A 370 20.50 -5.96 -26.01
C LYS A 370 20.72 -4.71 -26.89
N VAL A 371 19.94 -3.68 -26.63
CA VAL A 371 20.06 -2.37 -27.28
C VAL A 371 20.10 -1.26 -26.24
N SER A 372 20.70 -0.13 -26.59
CA SER A 372 20.72 1.05 -25.72
C SER A 372 19.30 1.56 -25.49
N GLN A 373 18.93 1.71 -24.24
CA GLN A 373 17.59 2.16 -23.83
C GLN A 373 17.66 3.10 -22.64
N PRO A 374 16.67 4.03 -22.51
CA PRO A 374 16.62 4.96 -21.40
C PRO A 374 16.07 4.32 -20.14
N GLY A 375 16.54 4.78 -18.99
CA GLY A 375 16.02 4.45 -17.66
C GLY A 375 16.47 5.47 -16.63
N ARG A 376 16.03 5.27 -15.38
CA ARG A 376 16.40 6.10 -14.24
C ARG A 376 16.82 5.22 -13.07
N ASP A 377 17.84 5.63 -12.34
CA ASP A 377 18.36 4.93 -11.18
C ASP A 377 17.59 5.30 -9.90
N HIS A 378 17.98 4.78 -8.73
CA HIS A 378 17.31 5.07 -7.47
C HIS A 378 17.57 6.50 -7.01
N TRP A 379 16.51 7.18 -6.54
CA TRP A 379 16.61 8.56 -6.05
C TRP A 379 15.74 8.78 -4.81
N PRO A 380 16.30 8.59 -3.61
CA PRO A 380 15.53 8.78 -2.38
C PRO A 380 15.31 10.24 -1.99
N ARG A 381 15.95 11.19 -2.67
CA ARG A 381 15.86 12.63 -2.36
C ARG A 381 14.57 13.29 -2.84
N ALA A 382 13.86 12.66 -3.78
CA ALA A 382 12.58 13.15 -4.25
C ALA A 382 11.70 11.99 -4.68
N MET A 383 10.47 11.95 -4.18
CA MET A 383 9.45 11.00 -4.59
C MET A 383 8.05 11.60 -4.40
N SER A 384 7.09 11.06 -5.11
CA SER A 384 5.69 11.47 -5.00
C SER A 384 4.84 10.39 -4.36
N MET A 385 3.86 10.82 -3.57
CA MET A 385 2.84 9.95 -2.97
C MET A 385 1.46 10.50 -3.30
N LEU A 386 0.52 9.63 -3.64
CA LEU A 386 -0.90 9.97 -3.71
C LEU A 386 -1.60 9.55 -2.42
N VAL A 387 -2.43 10.42 -1.87
CA VAL A 387 -3.29 10.13 -0.72
C VAL A 387 -4.73 10.57 -0.99
N SER A 388 -5.71 9.76 -0.57
CA SER A 388 -7.14 10.02 -0.79
C SER A 388 -7.97 9.54 0.40
N GLY A 389 -9.09 10.18 0.65
CA GLY A 389 -10.00 9.80 1.74
C GLY A 389 -9.48 10.13 3.14
N GLY A 390 -9.80 9.29 4.13
CA GLY A 390 -9.44 9.51 5.54
C GLY A 390 -10.04 10.76 6.17
N GLY A 391 -11.09 11.34 5.58
CA GLY A 391 -11.70 12.59 6.02
C GLY A 391 -10.86 13.84 5.74
N MET A 392 -9.81 13.73 4.95
CA MET A 392 -8.92 14.85 4.61
C MET A 392 -9.58 15.82 3.60
N ARG A 393 -9.12 17.07 3.61
CA ARG A 393 -9.32 17.97 2.49
C ARG A 393 -8.45 17.53 1.32
N THR A 394 -9.05 17.30 0.17
CA THR A 394 -8.40 16.81 -1.06
C THR A 394 -8.32 17.88 -2.16
N GLY A 395 -7.74 17.56 -3.30
CA GLY A 395 -7.55 18.49 -4.42
C GLY A 395 -6.32 19.39 -4.24
N GLN A 396 -5.24 18.88 -3.63
CA GLN A 396 -4.04 19.68 -3.33
C GLN A 396 -2.77 19.00 -3.85
N VAL A 397 -1.81 19.84 -4.25
CA VAL A 397 -0.41 19.43 -4.42
C VAL A 397 0.38 20.01 -3.25
N ILE A 398 1.05 19.15 -2.49
CA ILE A 398 1.80 19.51 -1.28
C ILE A 398 3.29 19.33 -1.57
N GLY A 399 4.05 20.40 -1.38
CA GLY A 399 5.47 20.43 -1.70
C GLY A 399 5.75 20.57 -3.20
N ALA A 400 7.00 20.78 -3.51
CA ALA A 400 7.51 20.91 -4.87
C ALA A 400 8.98 20.47 -4.90
N THR A 401 9.41 19.95 -6.01
CA THR A 401 10.83 19.78 -6.30
C THR A 401 11.35 20.95 -7.13
N ASN A 402 12.66 21.07 -7.25
CA ASN A 402 13.29 22.08 -8.09
C ASN A 402 12.98 21.89 -9.60
N LYS A 403 13.43 22.81 -10.45
CA LYS A 403 13.16 22.81 -11.90
C LYS A 403 13.61 21.55 -12.63
N LYS A 404 14.50 20.76 -12.03
CA LYS A 404 15.00 19.49 -12.58
C LYS A 404 14.44 18.25 -11.86
N GLY A 405 13.65 18.41 -10.80
CA GLY A 405 13.11 17.29 -10.01
C GLY A 405 14.13 16.65 -9.06
N GLU A 406 15.20 17.35 -8.68
CA GLU A 406 16.32 16.77 -7.93
C GLU A 406 16.08 16.74 -6.41
N GLU A 407 15.37 17.77 -5.87
CA GLU A 407 15.09 17.94 -4.44
C GLU A 407 13.93 18.91 -4.19
#